data_12150f92c5b9173a678c370a84cf3119
#
_entry.id   12150f92c5b9173a678c370a84cf3119
#
_cell.length_a   1.000
_cell.length_b   1.000
_cell.length_c   1.000
_cell.angle_alpha   90.00
_cell.angle_beta   90.00
_cell.angle_gamma   90.00
#
_symmetry.space_group_name_H-M   'P 1'
#
loop_
_entity.id
_entity.type
_entity.pdbx_description
1 polymer ?
#
loop_
_entity_poly.entity_id
_entity_poly.type
_entity_poly.pdbx_seq_one_letter_code
_entity_poly.pdbx_strand_id
1 'polypeptide(L)'
;MILRLLTVILILTGWIPFPASSQSNDLGEPQALAINFENDTFSRTDRCYTGGHRLTWITEALADTRKSPWIKWMPFTRSPDFQNALSFSIGQSIYTPDDITLTEILPNDRPYAGHLYLSFGVHSRSKNLKYLWELSVGMVGPASLAREAQKFVHKILNAEDPRGWQNQLHNEFVLGLVFERKQKILRWGEVKGFGMELIPHIGAGVGNLYIYAATGAQVKFGWNMPDDFGSKLIRPGGGRSTNFREKGPFGIYAFAMIDGKGVARNIFLDGNTFGISHNVRKNPWTVELVLGLSVRFGRFNLGYEQVFWSKKFETESRNQVFATLNLTISL
;
A
#
# COMPACT_ATOMS: atom_id res chain seq x y z
N MET A 1 14.47 19.04 2.86
CA MET A 1 14.25 17.61 2.59
C MET A 1 13.00 17.38 1.74
N ILE A 2 11.81 17.72 2.20
CA ILE A 2 10.53 17.54 1.46
C ILE A 2 10.56 18.20 0.08
N LEU A 3 11.13 19.40 -0.07
CA LEU A 3 11.19 20.11 -1.36
C LEU A 3 12.05 19.36 -2.39
N ARG A 4 13.18 18.73 -1.99
CA ARG A 4 14.02 17.93 -2.89
C ARG A 4 13.36 16.63 -3.33
N LEU A 5 12.57 16.01 -2.45
CA LEU A 5 11.79 14.81 -2.77
C LEU A 5 10.65 15.12 -3.75
N LEU A 6 9.94 16.23 -3.54
CA LEU A 6 8.90 16.71 -4.46
C LEU A 6 9.47 17.06 -5.84
N THR A 7 10.70 17.59 -5.91
CA THR A 7 11.38 17.88 -7.17
C THR A 7 11.70 16.59 -7.94
N VAL A 8 12.16 15.53 -7.27
CA VAL A 8 12.44 14.23 -7.91
C VAL A 8 11.16 13.59 -8.44
N ILE A 9 10.07 13.65 -7.67
CA ILE A 9 8.75 13.15 -8.10
C ILE A 9 8.24 13.93 -9.32
N LEU A 10 8.38 15.25 -9.34
CA LEU A 10 8.00 16.10 -10.48
C LEU A 10 8.82 15.83 -11.75
N ILE A 11 10.12 15.56 -11.61
CA ILE A 11 11.00 15.22 -12.74
C ILE A 11 10.61 13.84 -13.33
N LEU A 12 10.29 12.87 -12.50
CA LEU A 12 9.89 11.53 -12.95
C LEU A 12 8.51 11.52 -13.63
N THR A 13 7.63 12.45 -13.28
CA THR A 13 6.27 12.53 -13.88
C THR A 13 6.21 13.39 -15.15
N GLY A 14 7.20 14.26 -15.40
CA GLY A 14 7.21 15.19 -16.53
C GLY A 14 7.46 14.57 -17.92
N TRP A 15 7.82 13.29 -18.01
CA TRP A 15 8.23 12.63 -19.24
C TRP A 15 7.33 11.47 -19.70
N ILE A 16 6.19 11.24 -19.07
CA ILE A 16 5.27 10.18 -19.51
C ILE A 16 4.32 10.76 -20.57
N PRO A 17 4.39 10.36 -21.85
CA PRO A 17 3.41 10.77 -22.85
C PRO A 17 2.07 10.10 -22.49
N PHE A 18 1.11 10.89 -22.05
CA PHE A 18 -0.24 10.41 -21.77
C PHE A 18 -1.04 10.33 -23.09
N PRO A 19 -1.67 9.19 -23.40
CA PRO A 19 -2.64 9.15 -24.49
C PRO A 19 -3.79 10.11 -24.15
N ALA A 20 -4.22 10.87 -25.15
CA ALA A 20 -5.37 11.76 -25.02
C ALA A 20 -6.61 10.95 -24.62
N SER A 21 -7.27 11.36 -23.54
CA SER A 21 -8.49 10.69 -23.05
C SER A 21 -9.58 10.83 -24.12
N SER A 22 -10.04 9.71 -24.64
CA SER A 22 -11.33 9.67 -25.34
C SER A 22 -12.41 9.93 -24.27
N GLN A 23 -13.25 10.94 -24.49
CA GLN A 23 -14.47 11.13 -23.71
C GLN A 23 -15.35 9.91 -23.87
N SER A 24 -15.28 8.97 -22.95
CA SER A 24 -16.26 7.87 -22.87
C SER A 24 -17.46 8.33 -22.07
N ASN A 25 -18.56 8.47 -22.73
CA ASN A 25 -19.88 8.54 -22.09
C ASN A 25 -20.09 7.24 -21.31
N ASP A 26 -20.59 7.42 -20.10
CA ASP A 26 -21.25 6.44 -19.25
C ASP A 26 -20.42 5.47 -18.38
N LEU A 27 -20.56 5.69 -17.05
CA LEU A 27 -20.49 4.74 -15.93
C LEU A 27 -19.19 3.97 -15.66
N GLY A 28 -18.15 4.05 -16.51
CA GLY A 28 -16.85 3.42 -16.29
C GLY A 28 -15.99 4.16 -15.26
N GLU A 29 -15.23 3.41 -14.46
CA GLU A 29 -14.11 4.01 -13.71
C GLU A 29 -13.02 4.37 -14.71
N PRO A 30 -12.42 5.60 -14.64
CA PRO A 30 -11.32 5.98 -15.51
C PRO A 30 -10.09 5.13 -15.22
N GLN A 31 -9.19 5.03 -16.18
CA GLN A 31 -7.84 4.56 -15.93
C GLN A 31 -7.17 5.43 -14.86
N ALA A 32 -6.29 4.86 -14.08
CA ALA A 32 -5.53 5.62 -13.10
C ALA A 32 -4.10 5.12 -12.96
N LEU A 33 -3.19 6.07 -12.72
CA LEU A 33 -1.84 5.82 -12.27
C LEU A 33 -1.74 6.25 -10.81
N ALA A 34 -1.30 5.33 -9.92
CA ALA A 34 -1.10 5.62 -8.52
C ALA A 34 0.37 5.42 -8.14
N ILE A 35 0.94 6.41 -7.47
CA ILE A 35 2.29 6.40 -6.91
C ILE A 35 2.14 6.47 -5.40
N ASN A 36 2.70 5.49 -4.69
CA ASN A 36 2.75 5.46 -3.24
C ASN A 36 4.21 5.51 -2.80
N PHE A 37 4.49 6.36 -1.85
CA PHE A 37 5.79 6.50 -1.22
C PHE A 37 5.62 6.49 0.29
N GLU A 38 6.19 5.50 0.95
CA GLU A 38 6.19 5.35 2.40
C GLU A 38 7.59 5.53 2.94
N ASN A 39 7.73 6.27 4.03
CA ASN A 39 9.01 6.48 4.67
C ASN A 39 8.82 6.89 6.14
N ASP A 40 9.70 6.39 7.00
CA ASP A 40 9.72 6.70 8.43
C ASP A 40 10.46 8.02 8.74
N THR A 41 11.29 8.53 7.84
CA THR A 41 11.97 9.82 7.98
C THR A 41 10.98 10.99 8.16
N PHE A 42 9.76 10.88 7.64
CA PHE A 42 8.70 11.87 7.91
C PHE A 42 8.32 11.94 9.38
N SER A 43 8.59 10.88 10.14
CA SER A 43 8.38 10.79 11.60
C SER A 43 9.67 11.00 12.39
N ARG A 44 10.75 11.43 11.72
CA ARG A 44 12.11 11.62 12.31
C ARG A 44 12.67 10.34 12.91
N THR A 45 12.34 9.20 12.32
CA THR A 45 12.90 7.89 12.64
C THR A 45 13.52 7.31 11.36
N ASP A 46 14.49 6.42 11.48
CA ASP A 46 15.08 5.68 10.35
C ASP A 46 15.34 4.26 10.83
N ARG A 47 14.24 3.47 10.93
CA ARG A 47 14.29 2.16 11.54
C ARG A 47 13.01 1.34 11.30
N CYS A 48 13.17 0.03 11.36
CA CYS A 48 12.12 -0.96 11.30
C CYS A 48 11.45 -1.09 9.94
N TYR A 49 10.53 -0.22 9.57
CA TYR A 49 10.02 -0.08 8.20
C TYR A 49 10.54 1.22 7.62
N THR A 50 11.70 1.16 7.03
CA THR A 50 12.41 2.33 6.53
C THR A 50 11.74 2.96 5.33
N GLY A 51 11.09 2.15 4.47
CA GLY A 51 10.35 2.70 3.35
C GLY A 51 9.74 1.68 2.42
N GLY A 52 8.86 2.19 1.58
CA GLY A 52 8.23 1.44 0.50
C GLY A 52 7.88 2.35 -0.65
N HIS A 53 7.99 1.81 -1.86
CA HIS A 53 7.60 2.49 -3.08
C HIS A 53 6.70 1.55 -3.88
N ARG A 54 5.63 2.09 -4.44
CA ARG A 54 4.74 1.32 -5.31
C ARG A 54 4.21 2.20 -6.43
N LEU A 55 4.35 1.72 -7.65
CA LEU A 55 3.71 2.27 -8.83
C LEU A 55 2.61 1.30 -9.26
N THR A 56 1.39 1.78 -9.41
CA THR A 56 0.23 0.99 -9.82
C THR A 56 -0.45 1.62 -11.01
N TRP A 57 -0.64 0.86 -12.06
CA TRP A 57 -1.56 1.20 -13.14
C TRP A 57 -2.86 0.43 -12.94
N ILE A 58 -4.00 1.13 -13.00
CA ILE A 58 -5.34 0.57 -12.87
C ILE A 58 -6.08 0.82 -14.18
N THR A 59 -6.64 -0.21 -14.76
CA THR A 59 -7.40 -0.10 -16.02
C THR A 59 -8.71 0.64 -15.79
N GLU A 60 -9.30 1.12 -16.87
CA GLU A 60 -10.72 1.45 -16.85
C GLU A 60 -11.58 0.23 -16.50
N ALA A 61 -12.84 0.48 -16.13
CA ALA A 61 -13.78 -0.60 -15.87
C ALA A 61 -13.98 -1.46 -17.13
N LEU A 62 -13.86 -2.76 -16.97
CA LEU A 62 -14.03 -3.72 -18.06
C LEU A 62 -15.51 -3.78 -18.47
N ALA A 63 -15.80 -3.57 -19.76
CA ALA A 63 -17.15 -3.41 -20.28
C ALA A 63 -18.05 -4.65 -20.08
N ASP A 64 -17.52 -5.87 -20.14
CA ASP A 64 -18.29 -7.11 -19.88
C ASP A 64 -17.39 -8.20 -19.29
N THR A 65 -17.27 -8.21 -17.99
CA THR A 65 -16.47 -9.21 -17.27
C THR A 65 -17.08 -10.60 -17.26
N ARG A 66 -18.38 -10.72 -17.57
CA ARG A 66 -19.06 -12.03 -17.69
C ARG A 66 -18.49 -12.85 -18.83
N LYS A 67 -17.91 -12.20 -19.84
CA LYS A 67 -17.26 -12.83 -20.99
C LYS A 67 -15.79 -13.22 -20.69
N SER A 68 -15.20 -12.72 -19.62
CA SER A 68 -13.82 -13.05 -19.26
C SER A 68 -13.77 -14.42 -18.56
N PRO A 69 -13.17 -15.46 -19.18
CA PRO A 69 -13.28 -16.83 -18.69
C PRO A 69 -12.63 -17.03 -17.32
N TRP A 70 -11.66 -16.20 -16.92
CA TRP A 70 -10.95 -16.33 -15.66
C TRP A 70 -11.57 -15.47 -14.54
N ILE A 71 -12.15 -14.29 -14.84
CA ILE A 71 -12.84 -13.47 -13.83
C ILE A 71 -14.08 -14.18 -13.31
N LYS A 72 -14.79 -14.92 -14.18
CA LYS A 72 -15.98 -15.68 -13.75
C LYS A 72 -15.70 -16.78 -12.71
N TRP A 73 -14.46 -17.22 -12.54
CA TRP A 73 -14.07 -18.20 -11.52
C TRP A 73 -13.66 -17.53 -10.19
N MET A 74 -13.43 -16.21 -10.18
CA MET A 74 -13.09 -15.51 -8.95
C MET A 74 -14.33 -15.29 -8.08
N PRO A 75 -14.27 -15.63 -6.78
CA PRO A 75 -15.38 -15.36 -5.87
C PRO A 75 -15.72 -13.87 -5.80
N PHE A 76 -16.99 -13.55 -5.66
CA PHE A 76 -17.52 -12.20 -5.43
C PHE A 76 -17.37 -11.20 -6.60
N THR A 77 -17.05 -11.65 -7.81
CA THR A 77 -16.88 -10.77 -8.98
C THR A 77 -18.08 -10.77 -9.94
N ARG A 78 -19.06 -11.64 -9.72
CA ARG A 78 -20.12 -12.00 -10.71
C ARG A 78 -21.39 -11.18 -10.69
N SER A 79 -21.63 -10.37 -9.65
CA SER A 79 -22.86 -9.59 -9.60
C SER A 79 -22.93 -8.61 -10.77
N PRO A 80 -24.08 -8.48 -11.44
CA PRO A 80 -24.25 -7.52 -12.53
C PRO A 80 -24.05 -6.07 -12.09
N ASP A 81 -24.18 -5.79 -10.78
CA ASP A 81 -23.97 -4.47 -10.20
C ASP A 81 -22.48 -4.15 -9.97
N PHE A 82 -21.58 -5.12 -10.19
CA PHE A 82 -20.15 -4.89 -10.02
C PHE A 82 -19.49 -4.38 -11.31
N GLN A 83 -18.72 -3.32 -11.15
CA GLN A 83 -17.73 -2.89 -12.11
C GLN A 83 -16.39 -3.53 -11.73
N ASN A 84 -15.75 -4.16 -12.69
CA ASN A 84 -14.47 -4.80 -12.48
C ASN A 84 -13.35 -4.04 -13.20
N ALA A 85 -12.22 -3.84 -12.53
CA ALA A 85 -11.02 -3.25 -13.09
C ALA A 85 -9.81 -4.10 -12.71
N LEU A 86 -8.75 -4.03 -13.51
CA LEU A 86 -7.49 -4.70 -13.24
C LEU A 86 -6.46 -3.71 -12.74
N SER A 87 -5.51 -4.18 -11.94
CA SER A 87 -4.35 -3.39 -11.57
C SER A 87 -3.06 -4.18 -11.75
N PHE A 88 -2.02 -3.48 -12.19
CA PHE A 88 -0.66 -3.98 -12.29
C PHE A 88 0.24 -3.08 -11.48
N SER A 89 1.08 -3.66 -10.65
CA SER A 89 1.97 -2.87 -9.83
C SER A 89 3.38 -3.43 -9.80
N ILE A 90 4.33 -2.52 -9.64
CA ILE A 90 5.68 -2.83 -9.20
C ILE A 90 5.91 -2.11 -7.88
N GLY A 91 6.54 -2.77 -6.93
CA GLY A 91 6.82 -2.17 -5.64
C GLY A 91 8.05 -2.76 -4.97
N GLN A 92 8.62 -1.98 -4.06
CA GLN A 92 9.72 -2.39 -3.21
C GLN A 92 9.43 -1.96 -1.78
N SER A 93 9.77 -2.82 -0.82
CA SER A 93 9.69 -2.53 0.62
C SER A 93 11.04 -2.81 1.27
N ILE A 94 11.43 -1.95 2.20
CA ILE A 94 12.73 -1.96 2.87
C ILE A 94 12.51 -2.01 4.38
N TYR A 95 13.14 -2.98 5.02
CA TYR A 95 13.09 -3.20 6.46
C TYR A 95 14.49 -3.23 7.03
N THR A 96 14.72 -2.52 8.12
CA THR A 96 16.03 -2.44 8.80
C THR A 96 15.86 -2.62 10.30
N PRO A 97 16.93 -3.00 11.02
CA PRO A 97 17.00 -2.90 12.47
C PRO A 97 16.88 -1.44 12.97
N ASP A 98 16.81 -1.27 14.29
CA ASP A 98 16.69 0.03 14.96
C ASP A 98 17.99 0.87 14.79
N ASP A 99 19.16 0.23 14.79
CA ASP A 99 20.45 0.88 14.55
C ASP A 99 21.06 0.39 13.23
N ILE A 100 20.98 1.23 12.21
CA ILE A 100 21.51 0.96 10.86
C ILE A 100 23.02 1.19 10.73
N THR A 101 23.68 1.79 11.73
CA THR A 101 25.12 2.10 11.70
C THR A 101 26.00 0.91 12.06
N LEU A 102 25.40 -0.11 12.70
CA LEU A 102 26.13 -1.32 13.11
C LEU A 102 26.28 -2.30 11.95
N THR A 103 27.40 -3.00 11.96
CA THR A 103 27.72 -4.04 10.99
C THR A 103 27.34 -5.43 11.47
N GLU A 104 27.20 -5.62 12.78
CA GLU A 104 26.88 -6.88 13.43
C GLU A 104 25.37 -7.16 13.39
N ILE A 105 25.04 -8.43 13.56
CA ILE A 105 23.63 -8.84 13.78
C ILE A 105 23.21 -8.37 15.17
N LEU A 106 22.06 -7.71 15.24
CA LEU A 106 21.39 -7.39 16.50
C LEU A 106 20.46 -8.56 16.87
N PRO A 107 20.83 -9.44 17.85
CA PRO A 107 20.10 -10.70 18.09
C PRO A 107 18.63 -10.50 18.48
N ASN A 108 18.33 -9.36 19.13
CA ASN A 108 17.00 -9.03 19.63
C ASN A 108 16.25 -8.06 18.71
N ASP A 109 16.74 -7.80 17.50
CA ASP A 109 16.11 -6.93 16.55
C ASP A 109 15.90 -7.65 15.20
N ARG A 110 15.02 -7.10 14.39
CA ARG A 110 14.68 -7.67 13.09
C ARG A 110 15.87 -7.70 12.13
N PRO A 111 15.91 -8.67 11.20
CA PRO A 111 16.91 -8.66 10.13
C PRO A 111 16.72 -7.49 9.18
N TYR A 112 17.79 -7.08 8.50
CA TYR A 112 17.68 -6.36 7.25
C TYR A 112 16.93 -7.22 6.24
N ALA A 113 15.99 -6.62 5.51
CA ALA A 113 15.29 -7.33 4.45
C ALA A 113 14.78 -6.35 3.39
N GLY A 114 14.97 -6.70 2.15
CA GLY A 114 14.32 -6.06 1.01
C GLY A 114 13.33 -6.99 0.35
N HIS A 115 12.28 -6.43 -0.23
CA HIS A 115 11.29 -7.14 -1.02
C HIS A 115 10.97 -6.34 -2.29
N LEU A 116 11.30 -6.89 -3.46
CA LEU A 116 10.92 -6.36 -4.77
C LEU A 116 9.85 -7.27 -5.37
N TYR A 117 8.74 -6.69 -5.85
CA TYR A 117 7.61 -7.49 -6.33
C TYR A 117 6.86 -6.86 -7.49
N LEU A 118 6.21 -7.72 -8.24
CA LEU A 118 5.14 -7.40 -9.16
C LEU A 118 3.82 -7.89 -8.58
N SER A 119 2.74 -7.17 -8.82
CA SER A 119 1.42 -7.65 -8.44
C SER A 119 0.37 -7.40 -9.50
N PHE A 120 -0.62 -8.30 -9.52
CA PHE A 120 -1.79 -8.26 -10.36
C PHE A 120 -3.02 -8.28 -9.48
N GLY A 121 -3.90 -7.28 -9.62
CA GLY A 121 -5.11 -7.14 -8.83
C GLY A 121 -6.37 -7.16 -9.68
N VAL A 122 -7.43 -7.75 -9.12
CA VAL A 122 -8.80 -7.67 -9.64
C VAL A 122 -9.65 -6.93 -8.63
N HIS A 123 -10.13 -5.77 -9.03
CA HIS A 123 -11.01 -4.92 -8.25
C HIS A 123 -12.44 -5.13 -8.73
N SER A 124 -13.33 -5.48 -7.83
CA SER A 124 -14.77 -5.60 -8.10
C SER A 124 -15.53 -4.68 -7.17
N ARG A 125 -16.23 -3.69 -7.70
CA ARG A 125 -16.92 -2.71 -6.87
C ARG A 125 -18.34 -2.44 -7.33
N SER A 126 -19.20 -2.16 -6.36
CA SER A 126 -20.50 -1.52 -6.52
C SER A 126 -20.50 -0.17 -5.80
N LYS A 127 -21.65 0.48 -5.70
CA LYS A 127 -21.80 1.76 -4.98
C LYS A 127 -21.29 1.71 -3.53
N ASN A 128 -21.56 0.60 -2.82
CA ASN A 128 -21.28 0.49 -1.38
C ASN A 128 -20.35 -0.66 -1.03
N LEU A 129 -19.91 -1.47 -1.97
CA LEU A 129 -19.14 -2.67 -1.70
C LEU A 129 -17.96 -2.77 -2.67
N LYS A 130 -16.79 -3.13 -2.15
CA LYS A 130 -15.58 -3.39 -2.94
C LYS A 130 -14.93 -4.68 -2.49
N TYR A 131 -14.51 -5.48 -3.46
CA TYR A 131 -13.61 -6.61 -3.29
C TYR A 131 -12.30 -6.35 -4.03
N LEU A 132 -11.22 -6.84 -3.47
CA LEU A 132 -9.90 -6.88 -4.10
C LEU A 132 -9.35 -8.29 -3.95
N TRP A 133 -8.93 -8.88 -5.05
CA TRP A 133 -8.02 -10.01 -5.10
C TRP A 133 -6.70 -9.55 -5.69
N GLU A 134 -5.60 -9.77 -5.00
CA GLU A 134 -4.28 -9.38 -5.49
C GLU A 134 -3.29 -10.53 -5.35
N LEU A 135 -2.73 -10.95 -6.47
CA LEU A 135 -1.63 -11.90 -6.55
C LEU A 135 -0.32 -11.13 -6.66
N SER A 136 0.65 -11.44 -5.83
CA SER A 136 1.99 -10.87 -5.89
C SER A 136 3.06 -11.94 -6.05
N VAL A 137 4.06 -11.65 -6.86
CA VAL A 137 5.27 -12.46 -7.03
C VAL A 137 6.49 -11.57 -6.84
N GLY A 138 7.52 -12.06 -6.17
CA GLY A 138 8.68 -11.22 -5.89
C GLY A 138 9.88 -11.98 -5.34
N MET A 139 10.87 -11.20 -4.94
CA MET A 139 12.10 -11.66 -4.32
C MET A 139 12.35 -10.94 -3.02
N VAL A 140 12.65 -11.69 -1.97
CA VAL A 140 13.22 -11.17 -0.73
C VAL A 140 14.72 -11.38 -0.75
N GLY A 141 15.48 -10.54 -0.06
CA GLY A 141 16.95 -10.64 0.05
C GLY A 141 17.72 -9.77 -0.95
N PRO A 142 19.00 -10.04 -1.20
CA PRO A 142 19.87 -9.24 -2.07
C PRO A 142 19.29 -8.94 -3.46
N ALA A 143 18.59 -9.88 -4.07
CA ALA A 143 17.97 -9.72 -5.38
C ALA A 143 16.84 -8.68 -5.40
N SER A 144 16.37 -8.22 -4.23
CA SER A 144 15.40 -7.13 -4.13
C SER A 144 16.00 -5.75 -4.40
N LEU A 145 17.33 -5.60 -4.45
CA LEU A 145 18.07 -4.35 -4.63
C LEU A 145 17.76 -3.28 -3.58
N ALA A 146 17.25 -3.68 -2.40
CA ALA A 146 16.85 -2.76 -1.35
C ALA A 146 18.02 -2.02 -0.73
N ARG A 147 19.19 -2.69 -0.59
CA ARG A 147 20.45 -2.08 -0.16
C ARG A 147 20.84 -0.90 -1.05
N GLU A 148 20.82 -1.10 -2.35
CA GLU A 148 21.20 -0.11 -3.34
C GLU A 148 20.23 1.07 -3.34
N ALA A 149 18.91 0.77 -3.26
CA ALA A 149 17.87 1.77 -3.18
C ALA A 149 17.99 2.63 -1.91
N GLN A 150 18.18 2.01 -0.73
CA GLN A 150 18.35 2.75 0.52
C GLN A 150 19.63 3.62 0.48
N LYS A 151 20.76 3.07 0.08
CA LYS A 151 22.01 3.84 -0.04
C LYS A 151 21.89 5.02 -0.99
N PHE A 152 21.20 4.86 -2.09
CA PHE A 152 20.93 5.94 -3.05
C PHE A 152 20.11 7.06 -2.42
N VAL A 153 19.02 6.71 -1.72
CA VAL A 153 18.16 7.69 -1.04
C VAL A 153 18.92 8.39 0.08
N HIS A 154 19.67 7.67 0.92
CA HIS A 154 20.48 8.24 2.00
C HIS A 154 21.53 9.22 1.48
N LYS A 155 22.20 8.90 0.35
CA LYS A 155 23.12 9.81 -0.30
C LYS A 155 22.47 11.12 -0.76
N ILE A 156 21.25 11.06 -1.32
CA ILE A 156 20.49 12.26 -1.75
C ILE A 156 20.08 13.11 -0.53
N LEU A 157 19.65 12.43 0.55
CA LEU A 157 19.16 13.10 1.76
C LEU A 157 20.29 13.53 2.72
N ASN A 158 21.52 13.09 2.46
CA ASN A 158 22.66 13.23 3.36
C ASN A 158 22.41 12.61 4.74
N ALA A 159 21.80 11.42 4.74
CA ALA A 159 21.51 10.61 5.92
C ALA A 159 22.64 9.61 6.21
N GLU A 160 22.60 8.97 7.39
CA GLU A 160 23.58 7.97 7.80
C GLU A 160 23.62 6.75 6.85
N ASP A 161 24.82 6.21 6.61
CA ASP A 161 25.01 5.06 5.72
C ASP A 161 24.61 3.75 6.43
N PRO A 162 23.68 2.95 5.87
CA PRO A 162 23.29 1.68 6.47
C PRO A 162 24.38 0.62 6.24
N ARG A 163 24.94 0.09 7.35
CA ARG A 163 26.14 -0.76 7.32
C ARG A 163 25.86 -2.25 7.46
N GLY A 164 24.69 -2.67 7.95
CA GLY A 164 24.40 -4.06 8.30
C GLY A 164 23.80 -4.91 7.18
N TRP A 165 23.72 -4.44 5.93
CA TRP A 165 23.09 -5.14 4.80
C TRP A 165 23.71 -6.49 4.43
N GLN A 166 24.96 -6.80 4.83
CA GLN A 166 25.55 -8.12 4.65
C GLN A 166 24.82 -9.23 5.44
N ASN A 167 24.07 -8.84 6.48
CA ASN A 167 23.30 -9.73 7.35
C ASN A 167 21.81 -9.79 6.97
N GLN A 168 21.44 -9.33 5.77
CA GLN A 168 20.05 -9.36 5.33
C GLN A 168 19.55 -10.79 5.12
N LEU A 169 18.24 -10.96 5.07
CA LEU A 169 17.60 -12.22 4.67
C LEU A 169 18.17 -12.70 3.32
N HIS A 170 18.25 -14.01 3.17
CA HIS A 170 18.74 -14.63 1.95
C HIS A 170 17.74 -14.47 0.80
N ASN A 171 18.22 -14.65 -0.44
CA ASN A 171 17.35 -14.64 -1.60
C ASN A 171 16.28 -15.73 -1.49
N GLU A 172 15.04 -15.33 -1.58
CA GLU A 172 13.90 -16.22 -1.58
C GLU A 172 12.83 -15.71 -2.53
N PHE A 173 12.38 -16.58 -3.45
CA PHE A 173 11.20 -16.29 -4.25
C PHE A 173 9.95 -16.32 -3.38
N VAL A 174 9.12 -15.29 -3.47
CA VAL A 174 7.92 -15.16 -2.69
C VAL A 174 6.68 -15.02 -3.56
N LEU A 175 5.63 -15.68 -3.11
CA LEU A 175 4.30 -15.67 -3.70
C LEU A 175 3.30 -15.29 -2.61
N GLY A 176 2.38 -14.39 -2.92
CA GLY A 176 1.32 -13.97 -2.00
C GLY A 176 0.00 -13.76 -2.72
N LEU A 177 -1.09 -14.20 -2.09
CA LEU A 177 -2.45 -13.91 -2.51
C LEU A 177 -3.14 -13.16 -1.38
N VAL A 178 -3.73 -12.01 -1.70
CA VAL A 178 -4.45 -11.15 -0.77
C VAL A 178 -5.89 -11.02 -1.21
N PHE A 179 -6.79 -11.10 -0.25
CA PHE A 179 -8.19 -10.77 -0.37
C PHE A 179 -8.54 -9.62 0.57
N GLU A 180 -9.33 -8.66 0.09
CA GLU A 180 -9.90 -7.59 0.91
C GLU A 180 -11.35 -7.32 0.50
N ARG A 181 -12.22 -7.11 1.50
CA ARG A 181 -13.59 -6.65 1.33
C ARG A 181 -13.80 -5.37 2.15
N LYS A 182 -14.30 -4.34 1.50
CA LYS A 182 -14.71 -3.06 2.12
C LYS A 182 -16.17 -2.80 1.85
N GLN A 183 -16.89 -2.22 2.82
CA GLN A 183 -18.30 -1.89 2.69
C GLN A 183 -18.60 -0.52 3.29
N LYS A 184 -19.24 0.36 2.54
CA LYS A 184 -19.78 1.62 3.05
C LYS A 184 -21.13 1.32 3.72
N ILE A 185 -21.14 1.32 5.06
CA ILE A 185 -22.35 1.00 5.85
C ILE A 185 -23.10 2.25 6.31
N LEU A 186 -22.41 3.38 6.40
CA LEU A 186 -22.99 4.67 6.69
C LEU A 186 -22.50 5.68 5.67
N ARG A 187 -23.42 6.44 5.13
CA ARG A 187 -23.14 7.61 4.30
C ARG A 187 -24.10 8.72 4.69
N TRP A 188 -23.55 9.81 5.20
CA TRP A 188 -24.29 10.98 5.59
C TRP A 188 -23.78 12.18 4.78
N GLY A 189 -24.69 13.12 4.49
CA GLY A 189 -24.38 14.34 3.74
C GLY A 189 -24.69 14.23 2.24
N GLU A 190 -24.46 15.32 1.53
CA GLU A 190 -24.80 15.46 0.13
C GLU A 190 -23.70 14.95 -0.80
N VAL A 191 -24.06 14.66 -2.04
CA VAL A 191 -23.13 14.28 -3.10
C VAL A 191 -22.15 15.41 -3.43
N LYS A 192 -22.64 16.66 -3.35
CA LYS A 192 -21.85 17.89 -3.44
C LYS A 192 -22.00 18.62 -2.10
N GLY A 193 -20.93 18.74 -1.31
CA GLY A 193 -20.96 19.34 0.02
C GLY A 193 -20.23 18.50 1.04
N PHE A 194 -20.51 18.76 2.31
CA PHE A 194 -19.95 17.99 3.42
C PHE A 194 -20.62 16.63 3.54
N GLY A 195 -19.81 15.63 3.84
CA GLY A 195 -20.29 14.26 4.05
C GLY A 195 -19.37 13.45 4.95
N MET A 196 -19.90 12.32 5.42
CA MET A 196 -19.20 11.35 6.25
C MET A 196 -19.50 9.95 5.72
N GLU A 197 -18.50 9.08 5.73
CA GLU A 197 -18.63 7.66 5.38
C GLU A 197 -17.98 6.81 6.47
N LEU A 198 -18.64 5.69 6.83
CA LEU A 198 -18.07 4.63 7.67
C LEU A 198 -17.87 3.38 6.80
N ILE A 199 -16.62 2.89 6.79
CA ILE A 199 -16.18 1.83 5.87
C ILE A 199 -15.48 0.72 6.67
N PRO A 200 -16.21 -0.24 7.27
CA PRO A 200 -15.60 -1.46 7.79
C PRO A 200 -14.97 -2.28 6.67
N HIS A 201 -13.95 -3.04 7.04
CA HIS A 201 -13.26 -3.95 6.15
C HIS A 201 -12.81 -5.23 6.85
N ILE A 202 -12.66 -6.27 6.05
CA ILE A 202 -11.99 -7.52 6.40
C ILE A 202 -10.98 -7.84 5.31
N GLY A 203 -9.93 -8.55 5.68
CA GLY A 203 -8.92 -8.98 4.73
C GLY A 203 -8.17 -10.21 5.21
N ALA A 204 -7.55 -10.90 4.29
CA ALA A 204 -6.66 -12.01 4.58
C ALA A 204 -5.55 -12.08 3.52
N GLY A 205 -4.41 -12.62 3.91
CA GLY A 205 -3.32 -12.91 3.00
C GLY A 205 -2.74 -14.29 3.27
N VAL A 206 -2.34 -14.98 2.22
CA VAL A 206 -1.68 -16.29 2.27
C VAL A 206 -0.51 -16.33 1.31
N GLY A 207 0.57 -16.96 1.73
CA GLY A 207 1.80 -17.11 0.95
C GLY A 207 3.01 -17.34 1.83
N ASN A 208 4.18 -17.51 1.26
CA ASN A 208 5.41 -17.64 2.05
C ASN A 208 5.95 -16.29 2.56
N LEU A 209 5.48 -15.17 1.98
CA LEU A 209 5.83 -13.82 2.43
C LEU A 209 5.10 -13.46 3.74
N TYR A 210 3.76 -13.56 3.74
CA TYR A 210 2.93 -13.08 4.82
C TYR A 210 1.61 -13.86 4.90
N ILE A 211 1.28 -14.38 6.10
CA ILE A 211 0.00 -15.07 6.37
C ILE A 211 -0.70 -14.32 7.50
N TYR A 212 -1.87 -13.78 7.22
CA TYR A 212 -2.63 -12.97 8.17
C TYR A 212 -4.12 -12.98 7.90
N ALA A 213 -4.89 -12.65 8.94
CA ALA A 213 -6.27 -12.18 8.83
C ALA A 213 -6.37 -10.79 9.46
N ALA A 214 -7.21 -9.94 8.90
CA ALA A 214 -7.35 -8.54 9.31
C ALA A 214 -8.81 -8.11 9.36
N THR A 215 -9.13 -7.22 10.28
CA THR A 215 -10.42 -6.53 10.35
C THR A 215 -10.23 -5.14 10.90
N GLY A 216 -11.09 -4.23 10.45
CA GLY A 216 -11.03 -2.85 10.91
C GLY A 216 -12.13 -1.99 10.32
N ALA A 217 -12.03 -0.70 10.55
CA ALA A 217 -12.94 0.28 10.01
C ALA A 217 -12.25 1.61 9.76
N GLN A 218 -12.79 2.36 8.81
CA GLN A 218 -12.35 3.71 8.48
C GLN A 218 -13.55 4.65 8.52
N VAL A 219 -13.35 5.83 9.12
CA VAL A 219 -14.27 6.97 9.03
C VAL A 219 -13.64 8.01 8.12
N LYS A 220 -14.40 8.50 7.15
CA LYS A 220 -14.03 9.63 6.27
C LYS A 220 -14.98 10.78 6.54
N PHE A 221 -14.45 12.01 6.58
CA PHE A 221 -15.22 13.23 6.68
C PHE A 221 -14.60 14.31 5.80
N GLY A 222 -15.41 15.02 5.02
CA GLY A 222 -14.89 16.06 4.14
C GLY A 222 -15.92 16.67 3.22
N TRP A 223 -15.41 17.51 2.34
CA TRP A 223 -16.20 18.24 1.34
C TRP A 223 -15.92 17.70 -0.07
N ASN A 224 -16.98 17.46 -0.85
CA ASN A 224 -16.89 16.86 -2.18
C ASN A 224 -15.99 15.60 -2.22
N MET A 225 -16.16 14.73 -1.25
CA MET A 225 -15.33 13.51 -1.14
C MET A 225 -15.43 12.67 -2.40
N PRO A 226 -14.31 12.20 -2.95
CA PRO A 226 -14.34 11.25 -4.06
C PRO A 226 -15.04 9.95 -3.65
N ASP A 227 -15.65 9.29 -4.62
CA ASP A 227 -16.28 7.99 -4.40
C ASP A 227 -15.22 6.86 -4.42
N ASP A 228 -14.34 6.87 -3.45
CA ASP A 228 -13.32 5.85 -3.20
C ASP A 228 -13.63 5.03 -1.93
N PHE A 229 -12.76 4.08 -1.60
CA PHE A 229 -12.87 3.23 -0.41
C PHE A 229 -11.72 3.49 0.59
N GLY A 230 -11.14 4.69 0.57
CA GLY A 230 -10.24 5.18 1.61
C GLY A 230 -8.77 4.84 1.45
N SER A 231 -8.08 4.56 2.58
CA SER A 231 -6.62 4.42 2.69
C SER A 231 -5.95 3.61 1.58
N LYS A 232 -4.77 4.06 1.14
CA LYS A 232 -3.99 3.57 0.00
C LYS A 232 -2.63 2.99 0.41
N LEU A 233 -2.47 2.54 1.64
CA LEU A 233 -1.22 1.99 2.17
C LEU A 233 -0.67 0.83 1.34
N ILE A 234 0.65 0.74 1.25
CA ILE A 234 1.36 -0.44 0.81
C ILE A 234 1.30 -1.48 1.93
N ARG A 235 1.10 -2.75 1.58
CA ARG A 235 1.10 -3.87 2.53
C ARG A 235 2.06 -4.96 2.04
N PRO A 236 2.64 -5.75 2.94
CA PRO A 236 3.35 -6.96 2.52
C PRO A 236 2.43 -7.82 1.65
N GLY A 237 2.87 -8.10 0.42
CA GLY A 237 2.09 -8.87 -0.54
C GLY A 237 0.99 -8.13 -1.28
N GLY A 238 0.82 -6.82 -1.07
CA GLY A 238 -0.20 -6.06 -1.80
C GLY A 238 -0.33 -4.60 -1.36
N GLY A 239 -1.15 -3.83 -2.05
CA GLY A 239 -1.41 -2.43 -1.73
C GLY A 239 -2.87 -2.05 -1.92
N ARG A 240 -3.30 -1.05 -1.19
CA ARG A 240 -4.66 -0.52 -1.26
C ARG A 240 -4.77 0.61 -2.27
N SER A 241 -4.49 0.37 -3.55
CA SER A 241 -4.75 1.36 -4.59
C SER A 241 -6.23 1.40 -4.96
N THR A 242 -6.78 2.58 -5.15
CA THR A 242 -8.19 2.75 -5.52
C THR A 242 -8.33 3.80 -6.61
N ASN A 243 -9.14 3.50 -7.61
CA ASN A 243 -9.67 4.52 -8.51
C ASN A 243 -10.71 5.36 -7.77
N PHE A 244 -10.91 6.58 -8.22
CA PHE A 244 -11.96 7.43 -7.69
C PHE A 244 -12.78 8.02 -8.86
N ARG A 245 -14.09 8.10 -8.66
CA ARG A 245 -14.96 8.89 -9.52
C ARG A 245 -14.89 10.35 -9.12
N GLU A 246 -14.69 11.20 -10.10
CA GLU A 246 -14.67 12.63 -9.90
C GLU A 246 -16.07 13.16 -9.55
N LYS A 247 -16.14 13.98 -8.49
CA LYS A 247 -17.35 14.70 -8.09
C LYS A 247 -17.06 16.20 -8.04
N GLY A 248 -16.82 16.80 -9.23
CA GLY A 248 -16.46 18.21 -9.34
C GLY A 248 -14.94 18.46 -9.30
N PRO A 249 -14.45 19.70 -9.51
CA PRO A 249 -13.06 20.03 -9.73
C PRO A 249 -12.19 19.95 -8.47
N PHE A 250 -12.79 20.07 -7.29
CA PHE A 250 -12.07 20.09 -6.01
C PHE A 250 -12.81 19.27 -4.96
N GLY A 251 -12.04 18.59 -4.11
CA GLY A 251 -12.56 17.89 -2.94
C GLY A 251 -11.45 17.71 -1.90
N ILE A 252 -11.84 17.67 -0.64
CA ILE A 252 -10.92 17.46 0.49
C ILE A 252 -11.59 16.59 1.53
N TYR A 253 -10.87 15.63 2.08
CA TYR A 253 -11.35 14.86 3.21
C TYR A 253 -10.21 14.42 4.14
N ALA A 254 -10.54 14.36 5.42
CA ALA A 254 -9.75 13.69 6.44
C ALA A 254 -10.33 12.29 6.72
N PHE A 255 -9.51 11.40 7.21
CA PHE A 255 -9.97 10.09 7.65
C PHE A 255 -9.13 9.54 8.80
N ALA A 256 -9.76 8.68 9.58
CA ALA A 256 -9.11 7.85 10.58
C ALA A 256 -9.47 6.39 10.32
N MET A 257 -8.49 5.49 10.38
CA MET A 257 -8.67 4.05 10.20
C MET A 257 -7.98 3.30 11.33
N ILE A 258 -8.65 2.28 11.84
CA ILE A 258 -8.07 1.28 12.72
C ILE A 258 -8.13 -0.08 12.04
N ASP A 259 -7.07 -0.86 12.16
CA ASP A 259 -6.94 -2.20 11.55
C ASP A 259 -6.22 -3.15 12.52
N GLY A 260 -6.90 -4.20 12.94
CA GLY A 260 -6.36 -5.27 13.75
C GLY A 260 -5.98 -6.47 12.87
N LYS A 261 -4.83 -7.09 13.15
CA LYS A 261 -4.31 -8.25 12.40
C LYS A 261 -3.91 -9.38 13.32
N GLY A 262 -4.35 -10.59 12.97
CA GLY A 262 -3.75 -11.83 13.45
C GLY A 262 -2.73 -12.32 12.43
N VAL A 263 -1.46 -12.47 12.84
CA VAL A 263 -0.32 -12.78 11.96
C VAL A 263 0.24 -14.16 12.26
N ALA A 264 0.05 -15.09 11.35
CA ALA A 264 0.60 -16.44 11.46
C ALA A 264 2.05 -16.52 10.92
N ARG A 265 2.36 -15.77 9.85
CA ARG A 265 3.71 -15.71 9.27
C ARG A 265 4.04 -14.29 8.80
N ASN A 266 5.29 -13.89 9.02
CA ASN A 266 5.88 -12.67 8.47
C ASN A 266 7.37 -12.94 8.21
N ILE A 267 7.77 -13.14 6.94
CA ILE A 267 9.15 -13.46 6.58
C ILE A 267 10.17 -12.44 7.10
N PHE A 268 9.79 -11.18 7.22
CA PHE A 268 10.63 -10.08 7.71
C PHE A 268 10.92 -10.13 9.22
N LEU A 269 10.28 -11.06 9.94
CA LEU A 269 10.46 -11.32 11.36
C LEU A 269 10.80 -12.80 11.62
N ASP A 270 10.11 -13.72 10.95
CA ASP A 270 10.28 -15.16 11.09
C ASP A 270 11.49 -15.70 10.34
N GLY A 271 12.13 -14.89 9.49
CA GLY A 271 13.23 -15.33 8.63
C GLY A 271 12.77 -16.11 7.39
N ASN A 272 13.74 -16.58 6.60
CA ASN A 272 13.50 -17.32 5.38
C ASN A 272 12.70 -18.60 5.59
N THR A 273 11.87 -18.97 4.59
CA THR A 273 11.05 -20.19 4.62
C THR A 273 11.89 -21.43 4.34
N PHE A 274 12.81 -21.31 3.39
CA PHE A 274 13.58 -22.42 2.83
C PHE A 274 15.05 -22.40 3.25
N GLY A 275 15.37 -21.79 4.40
CA GLY A 275 16.73 -21.70 4.92
C GLY A 275 16.78 -21.11 6.33
N ILE A 276 17.90 -21.28 7.01
CA ILE A 276 18.16 -20.69 8.32
C ILE A 276 18.63 -19.26 8.08
N SER A 277 17.96 -18.28 8.70
CA SER A 277 18.36 -16.88 8.70
C SER A 277 18.03 -16.24 10.03
N HIS A 278 18.53 -15.02 10.26
CA HIS A 278 18.19 -14.26 11.45
C HIS A 278 16.67 -14.03 11.55
N ASN A 279 16.13 -14.15 12.75
CA ASN A 279 14.71 -13.98 13.02
C ASN A 279 14.49 -13.48 14.45
N VAL A 280 13.28 -12.97 14.70
CA VAL A 280 12.82 -12.54 16.02
C VAL A 280 11.43 -13.08 16.28
N ARG A 281 11.05 -13.19 17.54
CA ARG A 281 9.73 -13.65 17.94
C ARG A 281 8.68 -12.58 17.66
N LYS A 282 7.87 -12.79 16.61
CA LYS A 282 6.82 -11.84 16.24
C LYS A 282 5.67 -11.80 17.24
N ASN A 283 5.02 -10.64 17.34
CA ASN A 283 3.74 -10.52 18.00
C ASN A 283 2.64 -11.06 17.06
N PRO A 284 1.86 -12.06 17.49
CA PRO A 284 0.81 -12.64 16.65
C PRO A 284 -0.37 -11.68 16.43
N TRP A 285 -0.56 -10.71 17.30
CA TRP A 285 -1.61 -9.70 17.21
C TRP A 285 -1.00 -8.32 17.09
N THR A 286 -1.42 -7.59 16.07
CA THR A 286 -0.93 -6.22 15.83
C THR A 286 -2.09 -5.30 15.50
N VAL A 287 -1.93 -4.03 15.86
CA VAL A 287 -2.90 -2.97 15.57
C VAL A 287 -2.21 -1.87 14.78
N GLU A 288 -2.95 -1.28 13.87
CA GLU A 288 -2.54 -0.18 13.02
C GLU A 288 -3.58 0.93 13.11
N LEU A 289 -3.15 2.14 13.45
CA LEU A 289 -3.95 3.36 13.38
C LEU A 289 -3.41 4.22 12.24
N VAL A 290 -4.29 4.72 11.39
CA VAL A 290 -3.93 5.61 10.29
C VAL A 290 -4.77 6.87 10.38
N LEU A 291 -4.11 8.01 10.34
CA LEU A 291 -4.74 9.32 10.19
C LEU A 291 -4.34 9.90 8.84
N GLY A 292 -5.29 10.33 8.05
CA GLY A 292 -4.99 10.79 6.70
C GLY A 292 -5.76 12.03 6.29
N LEU A 293 -5.15 12.75 5.35
CA LEU A 293 -5.74 13.87 4.64
C LEU A 293 -5.59 13.63 3.13
N SER A 294 -6.65 13.84 2.37
CA SER A 294 -6.62 13.72 0.92
C SER A 294 -7.23 14.96 0.27
N VAL A 295 -6.53 15.49 -0.72
CA VAL A 295 -6.96 16.64 -1.51
C VAL A 295 -7.02 16.24 -2.97
N ARG A 296 -8.15 16.45 -3.59
CA ARG A 296 -8.36 16.22 -5.01
C ARG A 296 -8.51 17.55 -5.75
N PHE A 297 -7.78 17.66 -6.86
CA PHE A 297 -7.89 18.78 -7.78
C PHE A 297 -7.95 18.23 -9.22
N GLY A 298 -9.11 18.37 -9.86
CA GLY A 298 -9.38 17.76 -11.16
C GLY A 298 -9.04 16.26 -11.11
N ARG A 299 -8.22 15.82 -12.05
CA ARG A 299 -7.75 14.42 -12.17
C ARG A 299 -6.67 13.98 -11.17
N PHE A 300 -6.16 14.89 -10.35
CA PHE A 300 -5.13 14.60 -9.36
C PHE A 300 -5.73 14.40 -7.98
N ASN A 301 -5.29 13.36 -7.28
CA ASN A 301 -5.61 13.15 -5.87
C ASN A 301 -4.30 12.96 -5.11
N LEU A 302 -4.00 13.89 -4.22
CA LEU A 302 -2.84 13.85 -3.33
C LEU A 302 -3.30 13.49 -1.93
N GLY A 303 -2.68 12.48 -1.33
CA GLY A 303 -2.95 12.00 0.02
C GLY A 303 -1.70 11.98 0.88
N TYR A 304 -1.88 12.32 2.15
CA TYR A 304 -0.93 12.10 3.22
C TYR A 304 -1.56 11.20 4.27
N GLU A 305 -0.85 10.18 4.71
CA GLU A 305 -1.30 9.25 5.75
C GLU A 305 -0.22 9.10 6.81
N GLN A 306 -0.53 9.39 8.06
CA GLN A 306 0.32 9.11 9.21
C GLN A 306 -0.08 7.77 9.79
N VAL A 307 0.87 6.85 9.90
CA VAL A 307 0.65 5.47 10.31
C VAL A 307 1.32 5.21 11.64
N PHE A 308 0.59 4.61 12.56
CA PHE A 308 1.05 4.19 13.88
C PHE A 308 0.86 2.69 13.99
N TRP A 309 1.95 1.93 14.08
CA TRP A 309 1.92 0.49 14.28
C TRP A 309 2.23 0.12 15.73
N SER A 310 1.45 -0.80 16.28
CA SER A 310 1.86 -1.48 17.50
C SER A 310 3.12 -2.29 17.26
N LYS A 311 3.84 -2.63 18.33
CA LYS A 311 5.02 -3.49 18.27
C LYS A 311 4.75 -4.75 17.46
N LYS A 312 5.63 -5.05 16.50
CA LYS A 312 5.52 -6.19 15.59
C LYS A 312 6.22 -7.46 16.12
N PHE A 313 7.17 -7.30 17.05
CA PHE A 313 7.91 -8.39 17.70
C PHE A 313 8.16 -8.07 19.18
N GLU A 314 8.43 -9.11 19.98
CA GLU A 314 8.44 -8.99 21.45
C GLU A 314 9.50 -8.04 21.98
N THR A 315 10.69 -8.07 21.39
CA THR A 315 11.83 -7.24 21.81
C THR A 315 11.86 -5.85 21.16
N GLU A 316 10.87 -5.50 20.34
CA GLU A 316 10.80 -4.19 19.72
C GLU A 316 10.70 -3.08 20.79
N SER A 317 11.58 -2.10 20.72
CA SER A 317 11.74 -1.08 21.78
C SER A 317 10.50 -0.19 21.94
N ARG A 318 9.85 0.18 20.83
CA ARG A 318 8.70 1.11 20.78
C ARG A 318 7.82 0.86 19.55
N ASN A 319 6.65 1.44 19.55
CA ASN A 319 5.75 1.44 18.40
C ASN A 319 6.41 2.13 17.19
N GLN A 320 6.08 1.68 16.00
CA GLN A 320 6.57 2.28 14.76
C GLN A 320 5.63 3.39 14.28
N VAL A 321 6.23 4.43 13.73
CA VAL A 321 5.51 5.55 13.13
C VAL A 321 6.17 5.89 11.80
N PHE A 322 5.39 5.96 10.74
CA PHE A 322 5.86 6.40 9.43
C PHE A 322 4.74 7.13 8.68
N ALA A 323 5.08 7.76 7.57
CA ALA A 323 4.07 8.41 6.75
C ALA A 323 4.08 7.90 5.31
N THR A 324 2.93 8.04 4.68
CA THR A 324 2.71 7.71 3.27
C THR A 324 2.31 8.96 2.50
N LEU A 325 2.94 9.19 1.37
CA LEU A 325 2.50 10.12 0.34
C LEU A 325 1.90 9.32 -0.82
N ASN A 326 0.70 9.70 -1.21
CA ASN A 326 -0.04 9.06 -2.28
C ASN A 326 -0.37 10.08 -3.37
N LEU A 327 -0.02 9.80 -4.61
CA LEU A 327 -0.49 10.55 -5.78
C LEU A 327 -1.26 9.60 -6.68
N THR A 328 -2.52 9.91 -6.96
CA THR A 328 -3.31 9.19 -7.96
C THR A 328 -3.71 10.17 -9.08
N ILE A 329 -3.51 9.75 -10.30
CA ILE A 329 -3.82 10.52 -11.52
C ILE A 329 -4.85 9.72 -12.31
N SER A 330 -6.06 10.28 -12.50
CA SER A 330 -7.04 9.76 -13.45
C SER A 330 -6.58 10.10 -14.87
N LEU A 331 -6.58 9.12 -15.78
CA LEU A 331 -6.09 9.24 -17.14
C LEU A 331 -7.25 9.42 -18.12
#